data_125fb7fae397a2d4df72e063db929a0e
#
_entry.id   125fb7fae397a2d4df72e063db929a0e
#
_cell.length_a   1.000
_cell.length_b   1.000
_cell.length_c   1.000
_cell.angle_alpha   90.00
_cell.angle_beta   90.00
_cell.angle_gamma   90.00
#
_symmetry.space_group_name_H-M   'P 1'
#
loop_
_entity.id
_entity.type
_entity.pdbx_description
1 polymer ?
#
loop_
_entity_poly.entity_id
_entity_poly.type
_entity_poly.pdbx_seq_one_letter_code
_entity_poly.pdbx_strand_id
1 'polypeptide(L)'
;MRRNITSFAGALLLGLGATAALAVTDEFSNLCAMGLASGKDLQTDCSINMEIQGKTYCFGSKEAMTQFMADPSGNMAKAQAYYSKKHPG
;
A
#
# COMPACT_ATOMS: atom_id res chain seq x y z
N MET A 1 -20.03 -33.39 18.36
CA MET A 1 -20.07 -32.85 18.19
C MET A 1 -20.04 -32.18 17.83
N ARG A 2 -19.84 -32.36 17.77
CA ARG A 2 -19.75 -31.64 17.33
C ARG A 2 -19.57 -30.74 16.97
N ARG A 3 -19.47 -30.67 16.87
CA ARG A 3 -19.33 -29.74 16.45
C ARG A 3 -19.12 -28.96 16.10
N ASN A 4 -19.02 -29.14 15.99
CA ASN A 4 -18.97 -28.15 15.52
C ASN A 4 -18.69 -27.37 15.23
N ILE A 5 -18.60 -27.77 15.16
CA ILE A 5 -18.48 -26.82 14.80
C ILE A 5 -18.34 -25.91 14.46
N THR A 6 -18.20 -26.27 14.39
CA THR A 6 -18.23 -25.18 14.00
C THR A 6 -18.03 -24.30 13.67
N SER A 7 -17.91 -24.65 13.59
CA SER A 7 -17.94 -23.63 13.18
C SER A 7 -17.69 -22.81 12.91
N PHE A 8 -17.47 -22.91 12.75
CA PHE A 8 -17.47 -21.84 12.29
C PHE A 8 -17.25 -21.24 11.93
N ALA A 9 -17.20 -21.72 11.89
CA ALA A 9 -17.23 -20.87 11.35
C ALA A 9 -17.10 -20.18 11.05
N GLY A 10 -16.99 -20.38 11.07
CA GLY A 10 -16.96 -19.56 10.54
C GLY A 10 -16.73 -18.81 10.31
N ALA A 11 -16.63 -18.96 10.22
CA ALA A 11 -16.58 -18.04 9.90
C ALA A 11 -16.37 -17.32 9.64
N LEU A 12 -16.14 -17.54 9.46
CA LEU A 12 -16.13 -16.60 9.10
C LEU A 12 -16.02 -15.95 8.75
N LEU A 13 -15.89 -16.19 8.61
CA LEU A 13 -15.98 -15.30 8.22
C LEU A 13 -15.85 -14.63 7.92
N LEU A 14 -15.75 -14.79 7.78
CA LEU A 14 -15.79 -13.89 7.46
C LEU A 14 -15.57 -13.23 7.15
N GLY A 15 -15.47 -13.34 7.11
CA GLY A 15 -15.29 -12.57 6.69
C GLY A 15 -15.15 -11.88 6.54
N LEU A 16 -14.96 -11.87 6.29
CA LEU A 16 -14.84 -10.95 6.21
C LEU A 16 -14.61 -10.23 5.83
N GLY A 17 -14.37 -10.31 5.63
CA GLY A 17 -14.03 -9.56 5.25
C GLY A 17 -14.11 -8.70 5.04
N ALA A 18 -14.28 -8.66 4.88
CA ALA A 18 -14.33 -7.71 4.68
C ALA A 18 -14.07 -6.82 4.85
N THR A 19 -14.10 -6.79 4.98
CA THR A 19 -13.88 -5.78 5.26
C THR A 19 -12.88 -5.11 4.99
N ALA A 20 -12.23 -5.70 4.97
CA ALA A 20 -11.14 -5.17 4.80
C ALA A 20 -10.95 -4.36 3.75
N ALA A 21 -11.59 -4.61 3.03
CA ALA A 21 -11.48 -3.86 2.02
C ALA A 21 -11.46 -2.52 2.25
N LEU A 22 -11.71 -2.27 3.32
CA LEU A 22 -11.85 -1.05 3.62
C LEU A 22 -10.70 -0.27 3.49
N ALA A 23 -9.67 -0.69 3.92
CA ALA A 23 -8.57 0.15 4.02
C ALA A 23 -7.56 -0.32 3.08
N VAL A 24 -7.18 0.44 2.17
CA VAL A 24 -5.99 0.19 1.41
C VAL A 24 -4.86 0.57 2.32
N THR A 25 -4.15 -0.41 2.78
CA THR A 25 -2.97 -0.16 3.57
C THR A 25 -1.80 -0.13 2.60
N ASP A 26 -1.27 1.03 2.35
CA ASP A 26 -0.13 1.13 1.46
C ASP A 26 1.16 1.20 2.27
N GLU A 27 2.28 1.07 1.58
CA GLU A 27 3.57 0.97 2.25
C GLU A 27 4.07 2.29 2.81
N PHE A 28 3.56 3.40 2.33
CA PHE A 28 4.10 4.71 2.69
C PHE A 28 3.05 5.64 3.29
N SER A 29 2.05 5.09 3.95
CA SER A 29 1.04 5.91 4.66
C SER A 29 0.34 6.90 3.75
N ASN A 30 -0.03 6.45 2.56
CA ASN A 30 -0.73 7.23 1.54
C ASN A 30 0.12 8.34 0.91
N LEU A 31 1.41 8.36 1.16
CA LEU A 31 2.28 9.31 0.49
C LEU A 31 2.58 8.83 -0.93
N CYS A 32 2.79 9.76 -1.83
CA CYS A 32 3.09 9.46 -3.22
C CYS A 32 4.46 8.80 -3.32
N ALA A 33 4.50 7.58 -3.84
CA ALA A 33 5.76 6.84 -3.92
C ALA A 33 6.79 7.57 -4.79
N MET A 34 6.37 8.19 -5.90
CA MET A 34 7.30 8.95 -6.73
C MET A 34 7.76 10.21 -6.01
N GLY A 35 6.86 10.82 -5.24
CA GLY A 35 7.24 11.96 -4.42
C GLY A 35 8.35 11.60 -3.45
N LEU A 36 8.20 10.46 -2.76
CA LEU A 36 9.23 10.00 -1.84
C LEU A 36 10.54 9.71 -2.57
N ALA A 37 10.47 9.10 -3.75
CA ALA A 37 11.68 8.86 -4.53
C ALA A 37 12.37 10.16 -4.92
N SER A 38 11.62 11.25 -4.98
CA SER A 38 12.16 12.57 -5.28
C SER A 38 12.48 13.39 -4.04
N GLY A 39 12.33 12.80 -2.85
CA GLY A 39 12.64 13.49 -1.61
C GLY A 39 11.53 14.41 -1.12
N LYS A 40 10.28 14.07 -1.38
CA LYS A 40 9.15 14.91 -1.00
C LYS A 40 8.05 14.09 -0.35
N ASP A 41 7.43 14.65 0.68
CA ASP A 41 6.25 14.07 1.29
C ASP A 41 5.03 14.69 0.62
N LEU A 42 4.41 13.95 -0.29
CA LEU A 42 3.22 14.42 -1.01
C LEU A 42 2.06 13.51 -0.63
N GLN A 43 1.10 14.06 0.09
CA GLN A 43 -0.05 13.31 0.55
C GLN A 43 -0.97 12.99 -0.62
N THR A 44 -1.51 11.78 -0.67
CA THR A 44 -2.46 11.36 -1.71
C THR A 44 -3.71 10.82 -1.05
N ASP A 45 -4.78 10.67 -1.85
CA ASP A 45 -5.97 9.95 -1.40
C ASP A 45 -5.94 8.49 -1.86
N CYS A 46 -4.84 8.06 -2.45
CA CYS A 46 -4.63 6.69 -2.91
C CYS A 46 -5.59 6.23 -4.00
N SER A 47 -6.28 7.17 -4.66
CA SER A 47 -7.16 6.79 -5.77
C SER A 47 -6.35 6.30 -6.97
N ILE A 48 -5.11 6.73 -7.08
CA ILE A 48 -4.18 6.22 -8.09
C ILE A 48 -3.16 5.38 -7.35
N ASN A 49 -3.19 4.10 -7.59
CA ASN A 49 -2.32 3.19 -6.87
C ASN A 49 -1.94 2.02 -7.76
N MET A 50 -0.93 1.28 -7.33
CA MET A 50 -0.47 0.11 -8.06
C MET A 50 0.09 -0.89 -7.08
N GLU A 51 -0.17 -2.16 -7.33
CA GLU A 51 0.40 -3.21 -6.53
C GLU A 51 1.72 -3.64 -7.16
N ILE A 52 2.78 -3.64 -6.38
CA ILE A 52 4.11 -4.02 -6.84
C ILE A 52 4.62 -5.05 -5.85
N GLN A 53 4.85 -6.26 -6.32
CA GLN A 53 5.35 -7.36 -5.49
C GLN A 53 4.46 -7.59 -4.25
N GLY A 54 3.15 -7.54 -4.47
CA GLY A 54 2.19 -7.83 -3.41
C GLY A 54 1.94 -6.70 -2.44
N LYS A 55 2.54 -5.54 -2.65
CA LYS A 55 2.34 -4.37 -1.78
C LYS A 55 1.76 -3.23 -2.58
N THR A 56 0.93 -2.43 -1.95
CA THR A 56 0.25 -1.33 -2.61
C THR A 56 1.01 -0.03 -2.40
N TYR A 57 1.14 0.72 -3.47
CA TYR A 57 1.81 2.02 -3.47
C TYR A 57 0.89 3.06 -4.10
N CYS A 58 0.82 4.23 -3.50
CA CYS A 58 -0.06 5.30 -3.95
C CYS A 58 0.71 6.36 -4.72
N PHE A 59 0.02 7.04 -5.61
CA PHE A 59 0.63 8.08 -6.44
C PHE A 59 -0.29 9.28 -6.51
N GLY A 60 0.29 10.46 -6.62
CA GLY A 60 -0.50 11.67 -6.69
C GLY A 60 -1.10 11.94 -8.06
N SER A 61 -0.54 11.32 -9.10
CA SER A 61 -1.02 11.50 -10.47
C SER A 61 -0.60 10.30 -11.30
N LYS A 62 -1.20 10.18 -12.47
CA LYS A 62 -0.80 9.12 -13.38
C LYS A 62 0.60 9.35 -13.93
N GLU A 63 0.99 10.61 -14.08
CA GLU A 63 2.35 10.93 -14.50
C GLU A 63 3.35 10.45 -13.47
N ALA A 64 3.06 10.65 -12.18
CA ALA A 64 3.95 10.18 -11.13
C ALA A 64 4.09 8.66 -11.17
N MET A 65 2.98 7.96 -11.39
CA MET A 65 3.02 6.50 -11.51
C MET A 65 3.85 6.08 -12.70
N THR A 66 3.70 6.74 -13.84
CA THR A 66 4.46 6.43 -15.04
C THR A 66 5.96 6.66 -14.81
N GLN A 67 6.31 7.77 -14.15
CA GLN A 67 7.70 8.05 -13.83
C GLN A 67 8.28 6.99 -12.91
N PHE A 68 7.51 6.57 -11.91
CA PHE A 68 7.97 5.55 -10.98
C PHE A 68 8.24 4.24 -11.71
N MET A 69 7.35 3.85 -12.61
CA MET A 69 7.45 2.59 -13.31
C MET A 69 8.49 2.59 -14.43
N ALA A 70 9.07 3.76 -14.74
CA ALA A 70 10.19 3.81 -15.67
C ALA A 70 11.44 3.16 -15.08
N ASP A 71 11.55 3.17 -13.74
CA ASP A 71 12.65 2.51 -13.05
C ASP A 71 12.14 2.09 -11.68
N PRO A 72 11.30 1.05 -11.61
CA PRO A 72 10.62 0.74 -10.36
C PRO A 72 11.57 0.35 -9.24
N SER A 73 12.60 -0.44 -9.51
CA SER A 73 13.49 -0.85 -8.42
C SER A 73 14.36 0.31 -7.93
N GLY A 74 14.84 1.16 -8.83
CA GLY A 74 15.62 2.33 -8.44
C GLY A 74 14.78 3.33 -7.67
N ASN A 75 13.57 3.60 -8.15
CA ASN A 75 12.68 4.53 -7.47
C ASN A 75 12.19 3.98 -6.13
N MET A 76 11.97 2.65 -6.06
CA MET A 76 11.58 2.03 -4.80
C MET A 76 12.68 2.19 -3.76
N ALA A 77 13.93 1.95 -4.15
CA ALA A 77 15.05 2.09 -3.23
C ALA A 77 15.15 3.53 -2.70
N LYS A 78 14.98 4.51 -3.59
CA LYS A 78 15.02 5.91 -3.17
C LYS A 78 13.85 6.26 -2.26
N ALA A 79 12.65 5.78 -2.60
CA ALA A 79 11.46 6.07 -1.79
C ALA A 79 11.60 5.47 -0.39
N GLN A 80 12.06 4.23 -0.30
CA GLN A 80 12.22 3.57 0.97
C GLN A 80 13.28 4.25 1.83
N ALA A 81 14.38 4.65 1.22
CA ALA A 81 15.46 5.33 1.94
C ALA A 81 14.98 6.66 2.50
N TYR A 82 14.27 7.44 1.69
CA TYR A 82 13.76 8.72 2.15
C TYR A 82 12.69 8.54 3.22
N TYR A 83 11.77 7.61 3.00
CA TYR A 83 10.68 7.38 3.95
C TYR A 83 11.22 6.94 5.31
N SER A 84 12.17 6.02 5.31
CA SER A 84 12.76 5.54 6.57
C SER A 84 13.50 6.64 7.30
N LYS A 85 14.14 7.53 6.55
CA LYS A 85 14.88 8.63 7.16
C LYS A 85 13.95 9.66 7.78
N LYS A 86 12.81 9.94 7.11
CA LYS A 86 11.88 10.95 7.59
C LYS A 86 10.85 10.42 8.58
N HIS A 87 10.60 9.12 8.55
CA HIS A 87 9.57 8.52 9.40
C HIS A 87 10.16 7.33 10.14
N PRO A 88 11.14 7.54 11.01
CA PRO A 88 11.77 6.44 11.74
C PRO A 88 10.78 5.90 12.76
N GLY A 89 10.67 4.68 12.88
CA GLY A 89 9.75 4.10 13.82
C GLY A 89 8.63 3.39 13.13
#